data_de2dbbad337be9fbd5469beffd255683
#
_entry.id   de2dbbad337be9fbd5469beffd255683
#
_cell.length_a   1.000
_cell.length_b   1.000
_cell.length_c   1.000
_cell.angle_alpha   90.00
_cell.angle_beta   90.00
_cell.angle_gamma   90.00
#
_symmetry.space_group_name_H-M   'P 1'
#
loop_
_entity.id
_entity.type
_entity.pdbx_description
1 polymer ?
#
loop_
_entity_poly.entity_id
_entity_poly.type
_entity_poly.pdbx_seq_one_letter_code
_entity_poly.pdbx_strand_id
1 'polypeptide(L)'
;IVTFSYAHVPSILPRQKILEEIGFPSSKDKALMYETAYKKLTNSGYVSIGMDHYARPNDEFAIALNNKQLHRNFQGYCTLETTGQVYAFGASSISQLESAYIQNIKNASQYINAIEKDKLAVFRGYSVNKQQKIVREIINSIMCNYFVDFNLISGKYKMSISEIFEFINFNTDSLDDFI
;
A
#
# COMPACT_ATOMS: atom_id res chain seq x y z
N ILE A 1 -15.63 0.32 -3.36
CA ILE A 1 -15.80 1.70 -2.83
C ILE A 1 -14.60 2.05 -1.99
N VAL A 2 -14.10 3.29 -2.12
CA VAL A 2 -12.99 3.81 -1.31
C VAL A 2 -13.41 5.11 -0.65
N THR A 3 -13.08 5.28 0.65
CA THR A 3 -13.56 6.41 1.48
C THR A 3 -12.40 7.16 2.13
N PHE A 4 -11.33 7.43 1.40
CA PHE A 4 -10.15 8.08 1.99
C PHE A 4 -10.38 9.57 2.29
N SER A 5 -9.68 10.04 3.32
CA SER A 5 -9.71 11.43 3.76
C SER A 5 -8.91 12.33 2.83
N TYR A 6 -9.37 13.58 2.67
CA TYR A 6 -8.61 14.60 1.95
C TYR A 6 -7.24 14.84 2.60
N ALA A 7 -6.20 14.84 1.77
CA ALA A 7 -4.82 15.14 2.19
C ALA A 7 -4.49 16.62 1.97
N HIS A 8 -4.23 17.35 3.05
CA HIS A 8 -3.84 18.75 3.01
C HIS A 8 -2.31 18.89 3.07
N VAL A 9 -1.70 19.25 1.95
CA VAL A 9 -0.24 19.39 1.79
C VAL A 9 0.13 20.69 1.06
N PRO A 10 -0.18 21.85 1.62
CA PRO A 10 -0.02 23.14 0.95
C PRO A 10 1.44 23.50 0.61
N SER A 11 2.40 22.85 1.27
CA SER A 11 3.82 22.96 0.95
C SER A 11 4.17 22.39 -0.43
N ILE A 12 3.40 21.39 -0.91
CA ILE A 12 3.55 20.76 -2.24
C ILE A 12 2.53 21.32 -3.22
N LEU A 13 1.31 21.58 -2.75
CA LEU A 13 0.17 22.06 -3.53
C LEU A 13 -0.32 23.43 -2.99
N PRO A 14 0.35 24.54 -3.35
CA PRO A 14 0.07 25.87 -2.75
C PRO A 14 -1.38 26.33 -2.88
N ARG A 15 -2.09 25.88 -3.93
CA ARG A 15 -3.52 26.20 -4.13
C ARG A 15 -4.44 25.64 -3.04
N GLN A 16 -3.99 24.65 -2.28
CA GLN A 16 -4.76 24.09 -1.18
C GLN A 16 -4.92 25.07 -0.01
N LYS A 17 -4.06 26.11 0.09
CA LYS A 17 -4.15 27.14 1.14
C LYS A 17 -5.51 27.84 1.19
N ILE A 18 -6.18 27.98 0.06
CA ILE A 18 -7.52 28.60 0.02
C ILE A 18 -8.54 27.87 0.89
N LEU A 19 -8.35 26.57 1.12
CA LEU A 19 -9.23 25.78 1.96
C LEU A 19 -9.00 26.00 3.47
N GLU A 20 -7.86 26.59 3.84
CA GLU A 20 -7.56 26.93 5.24
C GLU A 20 -8.50 28.05 5.75
N GLU A 21 -8.94 28.93 4.86
CA GLU A 21 -9.90 30.00 5.18
C GLU A 21 -11.31 29.46 5.49
N ILE A 22 -11.68 28.35 4.83
CA ILE A 22 -12.98 27.69 5.02
C ILE A 22 -12.94 26.80 6.27
N GLY A 23 -11.75 26.30 6.66
CA GLY A 23 -11.52 25.37 7.75
C GLY A 23 -11.70 23.91 7.35
N PHE A 24 -11.24 23.03 8.21
CA PHE A 24 -11.28 21.58 8.03
C PHE A 24 -12.04 20.91 9.18
N PRO A 25 -12.64 19.73 8.91
CA PRO A 25 -13.16 18.89 9.99
C PRO A 25 -12.09 18.59 11.02
N SER A 26 -12.44 18.63 12.30
CA SER A 26 -11.54 18.22 13.37
C SER A 26 -11.19 16.72 13.27
N SER A 27 -10.15 16.29 13.99
CA SER A 27 -9.82 14.85 14.05
C SER A 27 -10.99 14.01 14.57
N LYS A 28 -11.78 14.55 15.51
CA LYS A 28 -13.00 13.91 16.02
C LYS A 28 -14.08 13.78 14.96
N ASP A 29 -14.30 14.83 14.16
CA ASP A 29 -15.26 14.79 13.06
C ASP A 29 -14.84 13.79 12.00
N LYS A 30 -13.55 13.75 11.64
CA LYS A 30 -13.01 12.77 10.69
C LYS A 30 -13.20 11.33 11.17
N ALA A 31 -12.96 11.07 12.46
CA ALA A 31 -13.20 9.76 13.05
C ALA A 31 -14.69 9.37 12.98
N LEU A 32 -15.61 10.31 13.29
CA LEU A 32 -17.04 10.10 13.19
C LEU A 32 -17.51 9.88 11.73
N MET A 33 -16.92 10.61 10.77
CA MET A 33 -17.19 10.40 9.34
C MET A 33 -16.77 8.99 8.90
N TYR A 34 -15.58 8.55 9.32
CA TYR A 34 -15.10 7.19 9.03
C TYR A 34 -16.02 6.13 9.64
N GLU A 35 -16.36 6.25 10.93
CA GLU A 35 -17.26 5.32 11.61
C GLU A 35 -18.64 5.26 10.94
N THR A 36 -19.16 6.41 10.54
CA THR A 36 -20.44 6.52 9.84
C THR A 36 -20.39 5.81 8.48
N ALA A 37 -19.34 6.03 7.71
CA ALA A 37 -19.14 5.37 6.42
C ALA A 37 -19.01 3.86 6.60
N TYR A 38 -18.19 3.41 7.56
CA TYR A 38 -18.04 1.99 7.89
C TYR A 38 -19.37 1.32 8.21
N LYS A 39 -20.14 1.89 9.15
CA LYS A 39 -21.46 1.34 9.55
C LYS A 39 -22.46 1.31 8.38
N LYS A 40 -22.53 2.38 7.61
CA LYS A 40 -23.45 2.44 6.46
C LYS A 40 -23.10 1.43 5.37
N LEU A 41 -21.82 1.31 5.03
CA LEU A 41 -21.36 0.40 3.98
C LEU A 41 -21.51 -1.06 4.40
N THR A 42 -21.09 -1.42 5.63
CA THR A 42 -21.22 -2.79 6.13
C THR A 42 -22.70 -3.20 6.29
N ASN A 43 -23.56 -2.32 6.79
CA ASN A 43 -25.02 -2.57 6.86
C ASN A 43 -25.67 -2.67 5.46
N SER A 44 -25.03 -2.13 4.42
CA SER A 44 -25.49 -2.25 3.04
C SER A 44 -24.87 -3.46 2.31
N GLY A 45 -24.26 -4.39 3.06
CA GLY A 45 -23.74 -5.65 2.53
C GLY A 45 -22.37 -5.54 1.87
N TYR A 46 -21.59 -4.49 2.17
CA TYR A 46 -20.18 -4.43 1.80
C TYR A 46 -19.30 -5.07 2.87
N VAL A 47 -18.20 -5.68 2.43
CA VAL A 47 -17.11 -6.20 3.27
C VAL A 47 -16.03 -5.14 3.36
N SER A 48 -15.55 -4.85 4.57
CA SER A 48 -14.35 -4.03 4.75
C SER A 48 -13.13 -4.83 4.33
N ILE A 49 -12.42 -4.36 3.32
CA ILE A 49 -11.22 -5.02 2.78
C ILE A 49 -9.99 -4.65 3.59
N GLY A 50 -9.92 -3.41 4.05
CA GLY A 50 -8.84 -2.87 4.85
C GLY A 50 -8.73 -1.37 4.65
N MET A 51 -8.25 -0.66 5.67
CA MET A 51 -8.15 0.80 5.69
C MET A 51 -9.50 1.45 5.32
N ASP A 52 -9.60 1.99 4.12
CA ASP A 52 -10.73 2.76 3.59
C ASP A 52 -11.41 2.08 2.38
N HIS A 53 -11.07 0.81 2.12
CA HIS A 53 -11.59 0.03 1.00
C HIS A 53 -12.71 -0.91 1.41
N TYR A 54 -13.75 -0.96 0.59
CA TYR A 54 -14.93 -1.82 0.76
C TYR A 54 -15.30 -2.48 -0.57
N ALA A 55 -15.67 -3.74 -0.54
CA ALA A 55 -16.07 -4.51 -1.72
C ALA A 55 -17.35 -5.30 -1.47
N ARG A 56 -18.00 -5.77 -2.53
CA ARG A 56 -19.11 -6.73 -2.39
C ARG A 56 -18.55 -8.10 -1.99
N PRO A 57 -19.33 -8.96 -1.30
CA PRO A 57 -18.83 -10.28 -0.87
C PRO A 57 -18.33 -11.20 -2.01
N ASN A 58 -18.87 -11.01 -3.21
CA ASN A 58 -18.50 -11.75 -4.42
C ASN A 58 -17.42 -11.06 -5.26
N ASP A 59 -16.86 -9.96 -4.79
CA ASP A 59 -15.76 -9.25 -5.41
C ASP A 59 -14.43 -10.00 -5.17
N GLU A 60 -13.52 -9.94 -6.14
CA GLU A 60 -12.21 -10.60 -6.06
C GLU A 60 -11.42 -10.22 -4.81
N PHE A 61 -11.53 -8.97 -4.34
CA PHE A 61 -10.83 -8.52 -3.13
C PHE A 61 -11.40 -9.14 -1.85
N ALA A 62 -12.73 -9.28 -1.76
CA ALA A 62 -13.35 -9.92 -0.61
C ALA A 62 -13.04 -11.43 -0.58
N ILE A 63 -13.03 -12.08 -1.73
CA ILE A 63 -12.65 -13.49 -1.89
C ILE A 63 -11.17 -13.67 -1.51
N ALA A 64 -10.29 -12.81 -2.03
CA ALA A 64 -8.87 -12.86 -1.72
C ALA A 64 -8.57 -12.62 -0.23
N LEU A 65 -9.29 -11.70 0.41
CA LEU A 65 -9.17 -11.46 1.86
C LEU A 65 -9.53 -12.72 2.66
N ASN A 66 -10.65 -13.36 2.34
CA ASN A 66 -11.09 -14.59 3.00
C ASN A 66 -10.09 -15.73 2.82
N ASN A 67 -9.45 -15.82 1.66
CA ASN A 67 -8.47 -16.83 1.33
C ASN A 67 -7.03 -16.48 1.78
N LYS A 68 -6.82 -15.35 2.45
CA LYS A 68 -5.49 -14.83 2.81
C LYS A 68 -4.57 -14.59 1.59
N GLN A 69 -5.17 -14.22 0.47
CA GLN A 69 -4.51 -13.95 -0.81
C GLN A 69 -4.62 -12.48 -1.22
N LEU A 70 -5.09 -11.62 -0.33
CA LEU A 70 -5.08 -10.19 -0.56
C LEU A 70 -3.64 -9.69 -0.51
N HIS A 71 -3.28 -8.88 -1.47
CA HIS A 71 -1.96 -8.26 -1.57
C HIS A 71 -2.10 -6.76 -1.79
N ARG A 72 -1.00 -6.04 -1.58
CA ARG A 72 -0.95 -4.60 -1.82
C ARG A 72 0.32 -4.24 -2.57
N ASN A 73 0.15 -3.44 -3.59
CA ASN A 73 1.23 -2.78 -4.28
C ASN A 73 1.14 -1.26 -4.08
N PHE A 74 1.95 -0.50 -4.81
CA PHE A 74 1.98 0.95 -4.73
C PHE A 74 0.65 1.61 -5.15
N GLN A 75 -0.12 0.97 -6.02
CA GLN A 75 -1.41 1.50 -6.51
C GLN A 75 -2.57 1.25 -5.53
N GLY A 76 -2.47 0.21 -4.69
CA GLY A 76 -3.53 -0.18 -3.76
C GLY A 76 -3.62 -1.69 -3.60
N TYR A 77 -4.81 -2.17 -3.24
CA TYR A 77 -5.04 -3.60 -3.10
C TYR A 77 -5.09 -4.32 -4.45
N CYS A 78 -4.59 -5.54 -4.47
CA CYS A 78 -4.66 -6.48 -5.58
C CYS A 78 -4.71 -7.92 -5.04
N THR A 79 -4.92 -8.90 -5.91
CA THR A 79 -4.87 -10.32 -5.54
C THR A 79 -3.48 -10.91 -5.76
N LEU A 80 -3.16 -12.02 -5.07
CA LEU A 80 -1.89 -12.76 -5.27
C LEU A 80 -1.89 -13.64 -6.53
N GLU A 81 -2.96 -13.64 -7.31
CA GLU A 81 -3.00 -14.34 -8.63
C GLU A 81 -1.98 -13.77 -9.62
N THR A 82 -1.51 -12.56 -9.36
CA THR A 82 -0.46 -11.91 -10.15
C THR A 82 0.89 -11.96 -9.41
N THR A 83 1.96 -11.62 -10.10
CA THR A 83 3.31 -11.51 -9.50
C THR A 83 3.43 -10.43 -8.42
N GLY A 84 2.38 -9.62 -8.20
CA GLY A 84 2.42 -8.43 -7.34
C GLY A 84 3.32 -7.32 -7.87
N GLN A 85 3.95 -7.49 -9.04
CA GLN A 85 4.76 -6.45 -9.67
C GLN A 85 3.89 -5.48 -10.47
N VAL A 86 4.29 -4.22 -10.47
CA VAL A 86 3.64 -3.14 -11.20
C VAL A 86 4.62 -2.55 -12.19
N TYR A 87 4.28 -2.60 -13.47
CA TYR A 87 4.99 -1.90 -14.53
C TYR A 87 4.21 -0.63 -14.86
N ALA A 88 4.76 0.51 -14.47
CA ALA A 88 4.05 1.78 -14.55
C ALA A 88 4.42 2.57 -15.81
N PHE A 89 3.41 3.01 -16.54
CA PHE A 89 3.54 3.84 -17.74
C PHE A 89 3.00 5.24 -17.47
N GLY A 90 3.59 6.24 -18.12
CA GLY A 90 3.20 7.62 -18.01
C GLY A 90 4.08 8.45 -17.05
N ALA A 91 3.92 9.77 -17.12
CA ALA A 91 4.65 10.72 -16.27
C ALA A 91 4.31 10.49 -14.80
N SER A 92 5.29 10.65 -13.93
CA SER A 92 5.22 10.50 -12.47
C SER A 92 4.93 9.09 -11.92
N SER A 93 4.56 8.13 -12.77
CA SER A 93 4.14 6.79 -12.35
C SER A 93 5.30 6.00 -11.72
N ILE A 94 4.96 5.03 -10.85
CA ILE A 94 5.93 4.26 -10.09
C ILE A 94 5.75 2.78 -10.39
N SER A 95 6.81 2.16 -10.91
CA SER A 95 6.94 0.70 -11.02
C SER A 95 7.39 0.12 -9.68
N GLN A 96 6.76 -0.98 -9.29
CA GLN A 96 7.16 -1.80 -8.13
C GLN A 96 7.54 -3.17 -8.63
N LEU A 97 8.84 -3.43 -8.67
CA LEU A 97 9.39 -4.71 -9.10
C LEU A 97 9.76 -5.55 -7.89
N GLU A 98 10.16 -6.79 -8.12
CA GLU A 98 10.59 -7.68 -7.05
C GLU A 98 11.74 -7.09 -6.22
N SER A 99 12.71 -6.47 -6.88
CA SER A 99 13.94 -5.95 -6.25
C SER A 99 14.17 -4.45 -6.44
N ALA A 100 13.18 -3.70 -6.96
CA ALA A 100 13.33 -2.27 -7.17
C ALA A 100 12.01 -1.52 -7.19
N TYR A 101 12.07 -0.24 -6.82
CA TYR A 101 11.07 0.76 -7.14
C TYR A 101 11.66 1.75 -8.15
N ILE A 102 10.90 2.12 -9.18
CA ILE A 102 11.35 3.01 -10.24
C ILE A 102 10.27 4.05 -10.49
N GLN A 103 10.63 5.33 -10.38
CA GLN A 103 9.71 6.43 -10.67
C GLN A 103 10.07 7.10 -11.99
N ASN A 104 9.07 7.30 -12.83
CA ASN A 104 9.20 8.01 -14.07
C ASN A 104 9.32 9.53 -13.83
N ILE A 105 9.83 10.25 -14.85
CA ILE A 105 9.93 11.71 -14.90
C ILE A 105 8.54 12.31 -14.63
N LYS A 106 8.49 13.30 -13.72
CA LYS A 106 7.21 13.89 -13.27
C LYS A 106 6.66 14.92 -14.27
N ASN A 107 7.53 15.65 -14.94
CA ASN A 107 7.13 16.64 -15.96
C ASN A 107 6.74 15.92 -17.25
N ALA A 108 5.50 16.17 -17.71
CA ALA A 108 4.93 15.47 -18.88
C ALA A 108 5.74 15.71 -20.17
N SER A 109 6.16 16.96 -20.44
CA SER A 109 6.93 17.28 -21.64
C SER A 109 8.30 16.60 -21.64
N GLN A 110 8.98 16.55 -20.48
CA GLN A 110 10.25 15.87 -20.36
C GLN A 110 10.09 14.34 -20.48
N TYR A 111 8.99 13.79 -19.95
CA TYR A 111 8.64 12.37 -20.10
C TYR A 111 8.46 12.02 -21.58
N ILE A 112 7.62 12.79 -22.31
CA ILE A 112 7.36 12.59 -23.74
C ILE A 112 8.67 12.66 -24.53
N ASN A 113 9.47 13.71 -24.32
CA ASN A 113 10.75 13.89 -25.02
C ASN A 113 11.75 12.75 -24.76
N ALA A 114 11.72 12.12 -23.58
CA ALA A 114 12.54 10.95 -23.31
C ALA A 114 12.06 9.73 -24.10
N ILE A 115 10.74 9.49 -24.14
CA ILE A 115 10.15 8.37 -24.89
C ILE A 115 10.35 8.53 -26.39
N GLU A 116 10.17 9.74 -26.94
CA GLU A 116 10.40 10.03 -28.37
C GLU A 116 11.88 9.81 -28.80
N LYS A 117 12.79 9.80 -27.84
CA LYS A 117 14.22 9.50 -28.07
C LYS A 117 14.59 8.05 -27.71
N ASP A 118 13.62 7.16 -27.62
CA ASP A 118 13.80 5.76 -27.23
C ASP A 118 14.55 5.56 -25.90
N LYS A 119 14.38 6.51 -24.96
CA LYS A 119 15.01 6.44 -23.62
C LYS A 119 14.00 6.04 -22.56
N LEU A 120 14.46 5.29 -21.56
CA LEU A 120 13.68 5.09 -20.35
C LEU A 120 13.50 6.41 -19.61
N ALA A 121 12.25 6.83 -19.45
CA ALA A 121 11.91 8.11 -18.80
C ALA A 121 12.01 8.02 -17.27
N VAL A 122 13.10 7.47 -16.74
CA VAL A 122 13.33 7.25 -15.32
C VAL A 122 13.87 8.53 -14.67
N PHE A 123 13.22 8.95 -13.58
CA PHE A 123 13.68 10.05 -12.73
C PHE A 123 14.56 9.54 -11.59
N ARG A 124 14.12 8.46 -10.92
CA ARG A 124 14.87 7.84 -9.81
C ARG A 124 14.47 6.37 -9.63
N GLY A 125 15.35 5.61 -9.01
CA GLY A 125 15.10 4.23 -8.62
C GLY A 125 15.65 3.94 -7.23
N TYR A 126 15.14 2.85 -6.64
CA TYR A 126 15.60 2.33 -5.37
C TYR A 126 15.69 0.82 -5.44
N SER A 127 16.87 0.26 -5.18
CA SER A 127 17.06 -1.19 -5.11
C SER A 127 16.72 -1.71 -3.73
N VAL A 128 15.92 -2.78 -3.70
CA VAL A 128 15.44 -3.42 -2.47
C VAL A 128 16.32 -4.62 -2.15
N ASN A 129 17.01 -4.59 -1.02
CA ASN A 129 17.84 -5.69 -0.54
C ASN A 129 17.01 -6.82 0.07
N LYS A 130 17.66 -7.94 0.45
CA LYS A 130 16.97 -9.14 1.00
C LYS A 130 16.18 -8.81 2.27
N GLN A 131 16.78 -8.06 3.21
CA GLN A 131 16.11 -7.65 4.45
C GLN A 131 14.83 -6.86 4.18
N GLN A 132 14.93 -5.85 3.31
CA GLN A 132 13.79 -5.01 2.92
C GLN A 132 12.69 -5.80 2.20
N LYS A 133 13.04 -6.83 1.43
CA LYS A 133 12.05 -7.73 0.81
C LYS A 133 11.28 -8.51 1.87
N ILE A 134 11.97 -9.07 2.87
CA ILE A 134 11.33 -9.79 3.98
C ILE A 134 10.42 -8.86 4.77
N VAL A 135 10.91 -7.69 5.16
CA VAL A 135 10.11 -6.68 5.88
C VAL A 135 8.88 -6.27 5.07
N ARG A 136 9.05 -6.02 3.77
CA ARG A 136 7.92 -5.69 2.87
C ARG A 136 6.87 -6.78 2.83
N GLU A 137 7.28 -8.04 2.81
CA GLU A 137 6.37 -9.18 2.78
C GLU A 137 5.59 -9.32 4.10
N ILE A 138 6.27 -9.15 5.23
CA ILE A 138 5.64 -9.14 6.56
C ILE A 138 4.63 -8.00 6.67
N ILE A 139 5.01 -6.78 6.30
CA ILE A 139 4.13 -5.61 6.32
C ILE A 139 2.89 -5.86 5.44
N ASN A 140 3.08 -6.37 4.22
CA ASN A 140 1.96 -6.67 3.33
C ASN A 140 1.03 -7.75 3.91
N SER A 141 1.58 -8.79 4.53
CA SER A 141 0.78 -9.84 5.17
C SER A 141 -0.07 -9.28 6.31
N ILE A 142 0.51 -8.45 7.17
CA ILE A 142 -0.23 -7.80 8.26
C ILE A 142 -1.30 -6.86 7.70
N MET A 143 -0.92 -5.97 6.78
CA MET A 143 -1.82 -4.92 6.27
C MET A 143 -2.96 -5.47 5.41
N CYS A 144 -2.75 -6.60 4.75
CA CYS A 144 -3.75 -7.16 3.83
C CYS A 144 -4.55 -8.31 4.44
N ASN A 145 -3.92 -9.14 5.29
CA ASN A 145 -4.53 -10.37 5.74
C ASN A 145 -4.66 -10.47 7.27
N TYR A 146 -4.19 -9.46 8.01
CA TYR A 146 -4.15 -9.44 9.48
C TYR A 146 -3.45 -10.67 10.09
N PHE A 147 -2.54 -11.26 9.30
CA PHE A 147 -1.88 -12.51 9.65
C PHE A 147 -0.54 -12.63 8.93
N VAL A 148 0.46 -13.21 9.61
CA VAL A 148 1.76 -13.55 9.02
C VAL A 148 2.04 -15.03 9.22
N ASP A 149 2.29 -15.76 8.15
CA ASP A 149 2.80 -17.11 8.20
C ASP A 149 4.34 -17.10 8.05
N PHE A 150 5.03 -17.14 9.17
CA PHE A 150 6.49 -17.17 9.18
C PHE A 150 7.07 -18.47 8.61
N ASN A 151 6.31 -19.57 8.53
CA ASN A 151 6.78 -20.80 7.90
C ASN A 151 6.86 -20.62 6.37
N LEU A 152 5.89 -19.94 5.77
CA LEU A 152 5.94 -19.59 4.34
C LEU A 152 7.14 -18.68 4.03
N ILE A 153 7.37 -17.66 4.87
CA ILE A 153 8.52 -16.75 4.70
C ILE A 153 9.83 -17.53 4.87
N SER A 154 9.94 -18.37 5.88
CA SER A 154 11.07 -19.27 6.14
C SER A 154 11.39 -20.13 4.92
N GLY A 155 10.40 -20.82 4.37
CA GLY A 155 10.55 -21.65 3.17
C GLY A 155 11.00 -20.86 1.95
N LYS A 156 10.41 -19.67 1.72
CA LYS A 156 10.73 -18.80 0.58
C LYS A 156 12.16 -18.27 0.63
N TYR A 157 12.60 -17.82 1.78
CA TYR A 157 13.92 -17.19 1.95
C TYR A 157 15.02 -18.16 2.38
N LYS A 158 14.67 -19.43 2.65
CA LYS A 158 15.56 -20.50 3.15
C LYS A 158 16.31 -20.05 4.40
N MET A 159 15.56 -19.56 5.38
CA MET A 159 16.04 -19.09 6.68
C MET A 159 15.11 -19.65 7.76
N SER A 160 15.63 -20.01 8.92
CA SER A 160 14.79 -20.34 10.09
C SER A 160 14.02 -19.09 10.57
N ILE A 161 12.95 -19.28 11.31
CA ILE A 161 12.15 -18.19 11.87
C ILE A 161 13.02 -17.30 12.79
N SER A 162 13.88 -17.93 13.61
CA SER A 162 14.80 -17.21 14.50
C SER A 162 15.79 -16.35 13.71
N GLU A 163 16.36 -16.87 12.62
CA GLU A 163 17.24 -16.11 11.73
C GLU A 163 16.49 -14.95 11.06
N ILE A 164 15.21 -15.13 10.70
CA ILE A 164 14.40 -14.04 10.14
C ILE A 164 14.22 -12.93 11.17
N PHE A 165 13.85 -13.26 12.41
CA PHE A 165 13.65 -12.28 13.49
C PHE A 165 14.91 -11.49 13.77
N GLU A 166 16.04 -12.16 13.90
CA GLU A 166 17.34 -11.52 14.07
C GLU A 166 17.69 -10.63 12.87
N PHE A 167 17.53 -11.16 11.65
CA PHE A 167 17.89 -10.46 10.41
C PHE A 167 17.09 -9.17 10.18
N ILE A 168 15.81 -9.13 10.60
CA ILE A 168 14.97 -7.92 10.49
C ILE A 168 14.97 -7.08 11.77
N ASN A 169 15.72 -7.50 12.80
CA ASN A 169 15.75 -6.87 14.11
C ASN A 169 14.34 -6.78 14.75
N PHE A 170 13.59 -7.88 14.67
CA PHE A 170 12.25 -7.98 15.25
C PHE A 170 12.32 -8.49 16.69
N ASN A 171 11.75 -7.72 17.62
CA ASN A 171 11.65 -8.10 19.02
C ASN A 171 10.18 -8.37 19.38
N THR A 172 9.87 -9.60 19.75
CA THR A 172 8.54 -10.01 20.20
C THR A 172 8.15 -9.38 21.54
N ASP A 173 9.11 -9.11 22.42
CA ASP A 173 8.85 -8.52 23.74
C ASP A 173 8.21 -7.12 23.64
N SER A 174 8.45 -6.43 22.52
CA SER A 174 7.82 -5.12 22.24
C SER A 174 6.32 -5.21 21.94
N LEU A 175 5.77 -6.42 21.82
CA LEU A 175 4.34 -6.63 21.56
C LEU A 175 3.55 -6.87 22.86
N ASP A 176 4.21 -7.12 23.98
CA ASP A 176 3.56 -7.44 25.26
C ASP A 176 2.67 -6.29 25.77
N ASP A 177 2.99 -5.06 25.40
CA ASP A 177 2.18 -3.87 25.72
C ASP A 177 0.86 -3.77 24.94
N PHE A 178 0.66 -4.64 23.93
CA PHE A 178 -0.51 -4.62 23.02
C PHE A 178 -1.39 -5.88 23.14
N ILE A 179 -1.02 -6.81 24.00
CA ILE A 179 -1.75 -8.04 24.28
C ILE A 179 -2.38 -7.96 25.67
#